data_62142ff27b7203381f432b2349f8ab4e
#
_entry.id   62142ff27b7203381f432b2349f8ab4e
#
_cell.length_a   1.000
_cell.length_b   1.000
_cell.length_c   1.000
_cell.angle_alpha   90.00
_cell.angle_beta   90.00
_cell.angle_gamma   90.00
#
_symmetry.space_group_name_H-M   'P 1'
#
loop_
_entity.id
_entity.type
_entity.pdbx_description
1 polymer ?
#
loop_
_entity_poly.entity_id
_entity_poly.type
_entity_poly.pdbx_seq_one_letter_code
_entity_poly.pdbx_strand_id
1 'polypeptide(L)'
;KDKLATFGTIHTLETLLPLRVGLRKSWATWEVMQQQGFNVVNAYSYDTLFSMLDMNRFDYIPRGIYEIYDELKSRRLDYPNLVIEPNLVLVLPTPYYAFVSPHAPRIAERLTAGLTMMMEQGILRNMLYQHYGEALEQANIGARRVIHIKNTTLSEETPLDKKHYWIDLFNASLTP
;
A
#
# COMPACT_ATOMS: atom_id res chain seq x y z
N LYS A 1 -2.15 3.23 20.08
CA LYS A 1 -1.96 4.64 20.53
C LYS A 1 -0.61 4.83 21.21
N ASP A 2 -0.19 3.91 22.07
CA ASP A 2 1.01 4.07 22.93
C ASP A 2 2.33 4.22 22.16
N LYS A 3 2.37 3.74 20.90
CA LYS A 3 3.58 3.80 20.06
C LYS A 3 3.64 5.00 19.10
N LEU A 4 2.63 5.86 19.08
CA LEU A 4 2.61 7.01 18.15
C LEU A 4 3.83 7.94 18.34
N ALA A 5 4.28 8.13 19.59
CA ALA A 5 5.48 8.92 19.86
C ALA A 5 6.72 8.34 19.18
N THR A 6 6.89 7.02 19.18
CA THR A 6 7.98 6.34 18.46
C THR A 6 7.93 6.60 16.96
N PHE A 7 6.74 6.54 16.36
CA PHE A 7 6.59 6.83 14.92
C PHE A 7 6.88 8.30 14.60
N GLY A 8 6.64 9.22 15.54
CA GLY A 8 7.00 10.62 15.41
C GLY A 8 8.48 10.86 15.17
N THR A 9 9.37 9.98 15.65
CA THR A 9 10.82 10.08 15.49
C THR A 9 11.38 9.39 14.24
N ILE A 10 10.53 8.67 13.48
CA ILE A 10 10.95 7.95 12.29
C ILE A 10 11.01 8.92 11.10
N HIS A 11 12.17 9.04 10.49
CA HIS A 11 12.42 9.93 9.35
C HIS A 11 12.96 9.19 8.12
N THR A 12 13.58 8.03 8.32
CA THR A 12 14.23 7.26 7.24
C THR A 12 13.88 5.78 7.34
N LEU A 13 14.21 5.03 6.28
CA LEU A 13 14.03 3.59 6.27
C LEU A 13 14.83 2.92 7.40
N GLU A 14 16.06 3.33 7.63
CA GLU A 14 16.94 2.78 8.67
C GLU A 14 16.34 2.91 10.07
N THR A 15 15.63 4.00 10.33
CA THR A 15 14.96 4.22 11.64
C THR A 15 13.65 3.44 11.76
N LEU A 16 13.06 3.00 10.64
CA LEU A 16 11.85 2.17 10.61
C LEU A 16 12.16 0.66 10.74
N LEU A 17 13.27 0.19 10.17
CA LEU A 17 13.65 -1.22 10.11
C LEU A 17 13.67 -1.95 11.47
N PRO A 18 14.09 -1.34 12.59
CA PRO A 18 14.08 -1.99 13.90
C PRO A 18 12.67 -2.34 14.42
N LEU A 19 11.64 -1.65 13.93
CA LEU A 19 10.27 -1.90 14.37
C LEU A 19 9.74 -3.19 13.73
N ARG A 20 8.99 -3.95 14.52
CA ARG A 20 8.36 -5.19 14.05
C ARG A 20 7.14 -4.86 13.22
N VAL A 21 7.08 -5.38 12.00
CA VAL A 21 5.97 -5.22 11.08
C VAL A 21 5.14 -6.51 10.99
N GLY A 22 3.84 -6.40 11.20
CA GLY A 22 2.90 -7.50 11.03
C GLY A 22 2.45 -7.65 9.59
N LEU A 23 2.66 -8.82 8.99
CA LEU A 23 2.24 -9.16 7.64
C LEU A 23 1.73 -10.61 7.57
N ARG A 24 1.02 -10.92 6.50
CA ARG A 24 0.73 -12.32 6.15
C ARG A 24 1.75 -12.81 5.13
N LYS A 25 2.28 -14.01 5.35
CA LYS A 25 3.24 -14.65 4.44
C LYS A 25 2.71 -14.81 3.00
N SER A 26 1.40 -14.86 2.83
CA SER A 26 0.74 -14.94 1.51
C SER A 26 0.62 -13.59 0.78
N TRP A 27 1.01 -12.49 1.39
CA TRP A 27 0.95 -11.18 0.74
C TRP A 27 2.20 -10.91 -0.07
N ALA A 28 2.04 -10.27 -1.24
CA ALA A 28 3.16 -9.89 -2.10
C ALA A 28 4.20 -9.00 -1.38
N THR A 29 3.75 -8.19 -0.43
CA THR A 29 4.62 -7.32 0.37
C THR A 29 5.51 -8.08 1.36
N TRP A 30 5.20 -9.34 1.70
CA TRP A 30 5.97 -10.14 2.64
C TRP A 30 7.43 -10.30 2.19
N GLU A 31 7.63 -10.82 1.00
CA GLU A 31 8.96 -11.10 0.46
C GLU A 31 9.77 -9.81 0.27
N VAL A 32 9.13 -8.78 -0.28
CA VAL A 32 9.77 -7.47 -0.47
C VAL A 32 10.29 -6.93 0.85
N MET A 33 9.46 -6.90 1.89
CA MET A 33 9.87 -6.35 3.18
C MET A 33 10.96 -7.19 3.86
N GLN A 34 10.92 -8.53 3.73
CA GLN A 34 12.02 -9.38 4.22
C GLN A 34 13.34 -9.07 3.52
N GLN A 35 13.33 -8.96 2.18
CA GLN A 35 14.54 -8.65 1.41
C GLN A 35 15.09 -7.25 1.68
N GLN A 36 14.22 -6.32 2.09
CA GLN A 36 14.62 -4.97 2.50
C GLN A 36 15.07 -4.88 3.97
N GLY A 37 15.15 -6.00 4.68
CA GLY A 37 15.68 -6.07 6.04
C GLY A 37 14.67 -5.69 7.15
N PHE A 38 13.39 -5.63 6.86
CA PHE A 38 12.37 -5.40 7.87
C PHE A 38 12.24 -6.57 8.86
N ASN A 39 11.95 -6.27 10.10
CA ASN A 39 11.64 -7.26 11.13
C ASN A 39 10.20 -7.75 10.99
N VAL A 40 9.99 -8.70 10.07
CA VAL A 40 8.65 -9.17 9.67
C VAL A 40 8.13 -10.25 10.60
N VAL A 41 6.93 -10.05 11.12
CA VAL A 41 6.21 -11.02 11.96
C VAL A 41 5.00 -11.55 11.19
N ASN A 42 4.90 -12.89 11.06
CA ASN A 42 3.79 -13.53 10.35
C ASN A 42 2.52 -13.58 11.19
N ALA A 43 1.41 -13.13 10.64
CA ALA A 43 0.08 -13.40 11.14
C ALA A 43 -0.59 -14.48 10.28
N TYR A 44 -1.17 -15.49 10.92
CA TYR A 44 -1.73 -16.64 10.23
C TYR A 44 -3.03 -16.34 9.46
N SER A 45 -3.79 -15.36 9.92
CA SER A 45 -5.02 -14.92 9.26
C SER A 45 -5.11 -13.40 9.24
N TYR A 46 -6.05 -12.88 8.45
CA TYR A 46 -6.34 -11.45 8.43
C TYR A 46 -6.82 -10.93 9.80
N ASP A 47 -7.69 -11.69 10.47
CA ASP A 47 -8.21 -11.29 11.78
C ASP A 47 -7.14 -11.33 12.88
N THR A 48 -6.24 -12.29 12.82
CA THR A 48 -5.15 -12.38 13.81
C THR A 48 -4.15 -11.22 13.70
N LEU A 49 -4.08 -10.51 12.59
CA LEU A 49 -3.25 -9.30 12.49
C LEU A 49 -3.63 -8.26 13.54
N PHE A 50 -4.91 -7.98 13.69
CA PHE A 50 -5.38 -6.92 14.61
C PHE A 50 -5.24 -7.35 16.07
N SER A 51 -5.57 -8.60 16.40
CA SER A 51 -5.37 -9.11 17.76
C SER A 51 -3.89 -9.19 18.15
N MET A 52 -3.00 -9.57 17.23
CA MET A 52 -1.57 -9.58 17.47
C MET A 52 -0.97 -8.18 17.65
N LEU A 53 -1.47 -7.18 16.89
CA LEU A 53 -1.09 -5.79 17.07
C LEU A 53 -1.52 -5.27 18.45
N ASP A 54 -2.74 -5.54 18.86
CA ASP A 54 -3.27 -5.15 20.16
C ASP A 54 -2.48 -5.80 21.32
N MET A 55 -2.08 -7.05 21.15
CA MET A 55 -1.19 -7.77 22.08
C MET A 55 0.30 -7.39 21.96
N ASN A 56 0.66 -6.35 21.24
CA ASN A 56 2.06 -5.90 21.05
C ASN A 56 3.01 -6.96 20.47
N ARG A 57 2.51 -7.89 19.68
CA ARG A 57 3.37 -8.90 19.03
C ARG A 57 4.22 -8.28 17.91
N PHE A 58 3.76 -7.19 17.34
CA PHE A 58 4.48 -6.30 16.44
C PHE A 58 4.03 -4.86 16.65
N ASP A 59 4.65 -3.92 15.94
CA ASP A 59 4.53 -2.51 16.24
C ASP A 59 3.57 -1.80 15.28
N TYR A 60 3.41 -2.29 14.04
CA TYR A 60 2.52 -1.74 13.04
C TYR A 60 2.15 -2.75 11.96
N ILE A 61 1.11 -2.40 11.19
CA ILE A 61 0.65 -3.11 9.99
C ILE A 61 0.60 -2.09 8.85
N PRO A 62 1.34 -2.27 7.74
CA PRO A 62 1.15 -1.45 6.55
C PRO A 62 -0.14 -1.84 5.84
N ARG A 63 -0.96 -0.83 5.51
CA ARG A 63 -2.23 -1.03 4.80
C ARG A 63 -2.33 -0.03 3.64
N GLY A 64 -3.00 -0.42 2.57
CA GLY A 64 -3.29 0.48 1.46
C GLY A 64 -4.22 1.62 1.87
N ILE A 65 -4.02 2.80 1.30
CA ILE A 65 -4.85 3.99 1.57
C ILE A 65 -6.33 3.68 1.29
N TYR A 66 -6.59 2.88 0.27
CA TYR A 66 -7.93 2.50 -0.17
C TYR A 66 -8.66 1.51 0.76
N GLU A 67 -8.01 0.96 1.77
CA GLU A 67 -8.60 -0.04 2.69
C GLU A 67 -8.52 0.36 4.17
N ILE A 68 -7.52 1.17 4.56
CA ILE A 68 -7.14 1.41 5.96
C ILE A 68 -8.25 2.07 6.79
N TYR A 69 -9.05 2.98 6.19
CA TYR A 69 -10.10 3.71 6.92
C TYR A 69 -11.32 2.84 7.21
N ASP A 70 -11.74 2.03 6.25
CA ASP A 70 -12.83 1.08 6.43
C ASP A 70 -12.45 -0.04 7.40
N GLU A 71 -11.20 -0.49 7.36
CA GLU A 71 -10.66 -1.45 8.33
C GLU A 71 -10.67 -0.86 9.74
N LEU A 72 -10.19 0.37 9.93
CA LEU A 72 -10.23 1.03 11.24
C LEU A 72 -11.66 1.16 11.74
N LYS A 73 -12.59 1.58 10.89
CA LYS A 73 -14.00 1.73 11.23
C LYS A 73 -14.62 0.41 11.67
N SER A 74 -14.37 -0.67 10.94
CA SER A 74 -14.91 -2.00 11.21
C SER A 74 -14.32 -2.65 12.48
N ARG A 75 -13.06 -2.31 12.81
CA ARG A 75 -12.32 -2.91 13.93
C ARG A 75 -12.33 -2.08 15.22
N ARG A 76 -12.87 -0.85 15.18
CA ARG A 76 -12.78 0.11 16.28
C ARG A 76 -13.43 -0.35 17.58
N LEU A 77 -14.48 -1.16 17.51
CA LEU A 77 -15.18 -1.67 18.71
C LEU A 77 -14.34 -2.74 19.41
N ASP A 78 -13.70 -3.63 18.63
CA ASP A 78 -12.90 -4.72 19.16
C ASP A 78 -11.51 -4.24 19.62
N TYR A 79 -10.97 -3.22 18.95
CA TYR A 79 -9.62 -2.69 19.18
C TYR A 79 -9.62 -1.16 19.35
N PRO A 80 -10.08 -0.64 20.49
CA PRO A 80 -10.26 0.82 20.69
C PRO A 80 -8.94 1.61 20.69
N ASN A 81 -7.81 0.93 20.84
CA ASN A 81 -6.47 1.53 20.77
C ASN A 81 -5.86 1.52 19.37
N LEU A 82 -6.53 0.88 18.40
CA LEU A 82 -6.11 0.90 17.01
C LEU A 82 -6.21 2.33 16.44
N VAL A 83 -5.16 2.79 15.78
CA VAL A 83 -5.10 4.13 15.15
C VAL A 83 -4.32 4.06 13.86
N ILE A 84 -4.61 4.98 12.95
CA ILE A 84 -3.79 5.22 11.77
C ILE A 84 -2.67 6.19 12.19
N GLU A 85 -1.44 5.82 11.89
CA GLU A 85 -0.27 6.67 12.13
C GLU A 85 -0.36 7.91 11.22
N PRO A 86 -0.30 9.15 11.76
CA PRO A 86 -0.61 10.34 10.97
C PRO A 86 0.58 10.94 10.20
N ASN A 87 1.81 10.54 10.49
CA ASN A 87 3.00 11.25 10.03
C ASN A 87 3.80 10.55 8.92
N LEU A 88 3.56 9.24 8.69
CA LEU A 88 4.32 8.45 7.74
C LEU A 88 3.44 7.94 6.59
N VAL A 89 4.04 7.81 5.43
CA VAL A 89 3.52 7.04 4.30
C VAL A 89 4.65 6.22 3.67
N LEU A 90 4.37 4.95 3.43
CA LEU A 90 5.29 4.04 2.76
C LEU A 90 4.92 3.97 1.29
N VAL A 91 5.89 4.18 0.42
CA VAL A 91 5.72 4.06 -1.04
C VAL A 91 6.43 2.80 -1.49
N LEU A 92 5.65 1.84 -1.93
CA LEU A 92 6.13 0.56 -2.45
C LEU A 92 5.50 0.35 -3.83
N PRO A 93 6.29 0.39 -4.93
CA PRO A 93 5.77 0.08 -6.26
C PRO A 93 5.21 -1.34 -6.32
N THR A 94 3.90 -1.45 -6.49
CA THR A 94 3.20 -2.74 -6.53
C THR A 94 2.26 -2.73 -7.74
N PRO A 95 2.66 -3.33 -8.87
CA PRO A 95 1.83 -3.37 -10.06
C PRO A 95 0.68 -4.38 -9.90
N TYR A 96 -0.45 -4.06 -10.51
CA TYR A 96 -1.58 -4.96 -10.65
C TYR A 96 -1.66 -5.43 -12.10
N TYR A 97 -1.68 -6.74 -12.32
CA TYR A 97 -1.74 -7.33 -13.64
C TYR A 97 -3.05 -8.07 -13.87
N ALA A 98 -3.60 -7.93 -15.07
CA ALA A 98 -4.68 -8.80 -15.54
C ALA A 98 -4.07 -10.07 -16.15
N PHE A 99 -4.39 -11.23 -15.58
CA PHE A 99 -3.97 -12.52 -16.12
C PHE A 99 -5.01 -13.05 -17.10
N VAL A 100 -4.58 -13.41 -18.30
CA VAL A 100 -5.43 -13.97 -19.35
C VAL A 100 -4.88 -15.36 -19.73
N SER A 101 -5.80 -16.31 -19.96
CA SER A 101 -5.42 -17.64 -20.42
C SER A 101 -4.58 -17.58 -21.71
N PRO A 102 -3.49 -18.36 -21.82
CA PRO A 102 -2.70 -18.43 -23.04
C PRO A 102 -3.52 -18.91 -24.26
N HIS A 103 -4.66 -19.54 -24.03
CA HIS A 103 -5.61 -19.95 -25.09
C HIS A 103 -6.56 -18.83 -25.55
N ALA A 104 -6.45 -17.62 -24.98
CA ALA A 104 -7.30 -16.48 -25.31
C ALA A 104 -6.50 -15.22 -25.71
N PRO A 105 -5.57 -15.30 -26.69
CA PRO A 105 -4.68 -14.18 -27.03
C PRO A 105 -5.43 -12.92 -27.46
N ARG A 106 -6.55 -13.06 -28.17
CA ARG A 106 -7.38 -11.91 -28.58
C ARG A 106 -7.97 -11.14 -27.39
N ILE A 107 -8.24 -11.82 -26.27
CA ILE A 107 -8.70 -11.14 -25.05
C ILE A 107 -7.53 -10.37 -24.44
N ALA A 108 -6.33 -10.96 -24.39
CA ALA A 108 -5.13 -10.26 -23.91
C ALA A 108 -4.83 -9.00 -24.71
N GLU A 109 -4.85 -9.08 -26.05
CA GLU A 109 -4.64 -7.94 -26.94
C GLU A 109 -5.67 -6.82 -26.70
N ARG A 110 -6.96 -7.16 -26.62
CA ARG A 110 -8.04 -6.20 -26.36
C ARG A 110 -7.92 -5.53 -24.99
N LEU A 111 -7.59 -6.31 -23.94
CA LEU A 111 -7.39 -5.77 -22.59
C LEU A 111 -6.17 -4.84 -22.57
N THR A 112 -5.06 -5.25 -23.18
CA THR A 112 -3.86 -4.42 -23.27
C THR A 112 -4.16 -3.09 -23.96
N ALA A 113 -4.77 -3.12 -25.14
CA ALA A 113 -5.13 -1.91 -25.89
C ALA A 113 -6.09 -1.03 -25.09
N GLY A 114 -7.14 -1.61 -24.50
CA GLY A 114 -8.14 -0.87 -23.72
C GLY A 114 -7.55 -0.23 -22.46
N LEU A 115 -6.78 -0.97 -21.68
CA LEU A 115 -6.14 -0.45 -20.46
C LEU A 115 -5.10 0.62 -20.78
N THR A 116 -4.29 0.43 -21.83
CA THR A 116 -3.32 1.46 -22.28
C THR A 116 -4.02 2.75 -22.63
N MET A 117 -5.08 2.68 -23.45
CA MET A 117 -5.88 3.86 -23.80
C MET A 117 -6.50 4.54 -22.56
N MET A 118 -7.04 3.77 -21.62
CA MET A 118 -7.62 4.30 -20.38
C MET A 118 -6.56 5.00 -19.50
N MET A 119 -5.35 4.47 -19.46
CA MET A 119 -4.23 5.10 -18.74
C MET A 119 -3.79 6.40 -19.41
N GLU A 120 -3.59 6.40 -20.73
CA GLU A 120 -3.17 7.56 -21.49
C GLU A 120 -4.21 8.71 -21.44
N GLN A 121 -5.49 8.37 -21.43
CA GLN A 121 -6.60 9.32 -21.33
C GLN A 121 -6.92 9.74 -19.88
N GLY A 122 -6.22 9.21 -18.89
CA GLY A 122 -6.46 9.49 -17.47
C GLY A 122 -7.75 8.89 -16.90
N ILE A 123 -8.42 8.00 -17.63
CA ILE A 123 -9.70 7.39 -17.21
C ILE A 123 -9.51 6.59 -15.93
N LEU A 124 -8.45 5.75 -15.85
CA LEU A 124 -8.17 4.97 -14.64
C LEU A 124 -7.88 5.86 -13.44
N ARG A 125 -7.19 6.99 -13.65
CA ARG A 125 -6.96 7.98 -12.60
C ARG A 125 -8.28 8.57 -12.10
N ASN A 126 -9.15 8.99 -13.00
CA ASN A 126 -10.47 9.55 -12.65
C ASN A 126 -11.31 8.51 -11.88
N MET A 127 -11.31 7.25 -12.32
CA MET A 127 -12.00 6.17 -11.60
C MET A 127 -11.44 5.97 -10.19
N LEU A 128 -10.13 6.04 -10.01
CA LEU A 128 -9.50 5.96 -8.69
C LEU A 128 -10.01 7.09 -7.78
N TYR A 129 -10.00 8.34 -8.27
CA TYR A 129 -10.46 9.49 -7.48
C TYR A 129 -11.96 9.47 -7.21
N GLN A 130 -12.77 9.03 -8.16
CA GLN A 130 -14.21 8.85 -7.95
C GLN A 130 -14.53 7.81 -6.87
N HIS A 131 -13.71 6.76 -6.78
CA HIS A 131 -13.97 5.65 -5.87
C HIS A 131 -13.30 5.83 -4.50
N TYR A 132 -12.09 6.38 -4.48
CA TYR A 132 -11.27 6.49 -3.27
C TYR A 132 -10.92 7.93 -2.88
N GLY A 133 -11.53 8.94 -3.52
CA GLY A 133 -11.21 10.35 -3.31
C GLY A 133 -11.31 10.76 -1.83
N GLU A 134 -12.38 10.36 -1.14
CA GLU A 134 -12.55 10.63 0.29
C GLU A 134 -11.41 10.01 1.14
N ALA A 135 -11.02 8.77 0.86
CA ALA A 135 -9.92 8.11 1.56
C ALA A 135 -8.57 8.78 1.27
N LEU A 136 -8.35 9.23 0.04
CA LEU A 136 -7.14 9.95 -0.37
C LEU A 136 -7.04 11.33 0.32
N GLU A 137 -8.15 12.07 0.38
CA GLU A 137 -8.22 13.35 1.11
C GLU A 137 -7.96 13.15 2.60
N GLN A 138 -8.64 12.17 3.20
CA GLN A 138 -8.48 11.83 4.62
C GLN A 138 -7.03 11.40 4.93
N ALA A 139 -6.36 10.70 4.02
CA ALA A 139 -4.98 10.27 4.17
C ALA A 139 -4.01 11.44 4.26
N ASN A 140 -4.34 12.58 3.62
CA ASN A 140 -3.51 13.80 3.63
C ASN A 140 -2.01 13.48 3.38
N ILE A 141 -1.75 12.71 2.33
CA ILE A 141 -0.41 12.15 2.07
C ILE A 141 0.65 13.23 1.88
N GLY A 142 0.28 14.41 1.36
CA GLY A 142 1.18 15.55 1.17
C GLY A 142 1.76 16.13 2.46
N ALA A 143 1.11 15.90 3.61
CA ALA A 143 1.60 16.32 4.92
C ALA A 143 2.43 15.24 5.65
N ARG A 144 2.57 14.04 5.05
CA ARG A 144 3.29 12.91 5.65
C ARG A 144 4.72 12.83 5.18
N ARG A 145 5.59 12.32 6.04
CA ARG A 145 6.95 11.92 5.63
C ARG A 145 6.87 10.67 4.76
N VAL A 146 7.53 10.72 3.62
CA VAL A 146 7.55 9.63 2.64
C VAL A 146 8.76 8.75 2.85
N ILE A 147 8.56 7.45 3.02
CA ILE A 147 9.62 6.45 3.02
C ILE A 147 9.44 5.56 1.80
N HIS A 148 10.39 5.62 0.87
CA HIS A 148 10.39 4.76 -0.31
C HIS A 148 10.98 3.40 0.01
N ILE A 149 10.26 2.34 -0.37
CA ILE A 149 10.70 0.96 -0.24
C ILE A 149 10.96 0.43 -1.66
N LYS A 150 12.17 -0.05 -1.93
CA LYS A 150 12.49 -0.65 -3.21
C LYS A 150 11.82 -2.02 -3.32
N ASN A 151 11.01 -2.22 -4.36
CA ASN A 151 10.47 -3.54 -4.63
C ASN A 151 11.48 -4.38 -5.45
N THR A 152 12.14 -5.31 -4.78
CA THR A 152 13.17 -6.18 -5.36
C THR A 152 12.60 -7.44 -6.01
N THR A 153 11.30 -7.67 -5.92
CA THR A 153 10.62 -8.83 -6.52
C THR A 153 10.04 -8.55 -7.90
N LEU A 154 10.13 -7.30 -8.37
CA LEU A 154 9.68 -6.94 -9.71
C LEU A 154 10.57 -7.56 -10.77
N SER A 155 9.94 -8.03 -11.87
CA SER A 155 10.71 -8.48 -13.03
C SER A 155 11.37 -7.28 -13.73
N GLU A 156 12.45 -7.57 -14.48
CA GLU A 156 13.12 -6.57 -15.31
C GLU A 156 12.20 -5.97 -16.39
N GLU A 157 11.17 -6.70 -16.77
CA GLU A 157 10.16 -6.27 -17.75
C GLU A 157 9.14 -5.28 -17.17
N THR A 158 9.11 -5.08 -15.83
CA THR A 158 8.18 -4.14 -15.19
C THR A 158 8.49 -2.71 -15.64
N PRO A 159 7.53 -2.03 -16.31
CA PRO A 159 7.79 -0.73 -16.95
C PRO A 159 7.81 0.42 -15.93
N LEU A 160 8.82 0.46 -15.07
CA LEU A 160 8.98 1.49 -14.03
C LEU A 160 9.24 2.89 -14.62
N ASP A 161 9.78 2.95 -15.83
CA ASP A 161 10.08 4.17 -16.59
C ASP A 161 8.84 4.81 -17.23
N LYS A 162 7.78 4.02 -17.45
CA LYS A 162 6.54 4.48 -18.08
C LYS A 162 5.62 5.12 -17.07
N LYS A 163 5.81 6.41 -16.80
CA LYS A 163 5.08 7.17 -15.78
C LYS A 163 3.54 7.07 -15.88
N HIS A 164 2.99 6.93 -17.09
CA HIS A 164 1.54 6.82 -17.29
C HIS A 164 0.94 5.50 -16.76
N TYR A 165 1.75 4.48 -16.50
CA TYR A 165 1.31 3.24 -15.84
C TYR A 165 1.26 3.34 -14.31
N TRP A 166 1.84 4.40 -13.73
CA TRP A 166 1.93 4.58 -12.30
C TRP A 166 1.18 5.85 -11.87
N ILE A 167 0.33 5.71 -10.86
CA ILE A 167 -0.39 6.86 -10.33
C ILE A 167 0.49 7.50 -9.27
N ASP A 168 0.96 8.72 -9.56
CA ASP A 168 1.69 9.56 -8.62
C ASP A 168 0.68 10.37 -7.79
N LEU A 169 0.44 9.92 -6.56
CA LEU A 169 -0.49 10.58 -5.65
C LEU A 169 0.09 11.83 -4.98
N PHE A 170 1.41 12.06 -5.07
CA PHE A 170 2.06 13.23 -4.46
C PHE A 170 2.06 14.45 -5.38
N ASN A 171 2.08 14.24 -6.68
CA ASN A 171 2.09 15.30 -7.70
C ASN A 171 0.71 15.51 -8.35
N ALA A 172 -0.28 14.76 -7.94
CA ALA A 172 -1.63 14.96 -8.42
C ALA A 172 -2.26 16.15 -7.68
N SER A 173 -2.55 17.23 -8.39
CA SER A 173 -3.59 18.15 -7.91
C SER A 173 -4.86 17.34 -7.71
N LEU A 174 -5.41 17.32 -6.49
CA LEU A 174 -6.65 16.60 -6.13
C LEU A 174 -7.91 17.21 -6.78
N THR A 175 -7.73 18.16 -7.68
CA THR A 175 -8.82 18.76 -8.47
C THR A 175 -9.05 17.97 -9.75
N PRO A 176 -10.30 17.55 -10.02
CA PRO A 176 -10.69 16.90 -11.27
C PRO A 176 -10.49 17.84 -12.48
#